data_14aaa6d951afd1078fb69d727d454884
#
_entry.id   14aaa6d951afd1078fb69d727d454884
#
_cell.length_a   1.000
_cell.length_b   1.000
_cell.length_c   1.000
_cell.angle_alpha   90.00
_cell.angle_beta   90.00
_cell.angle_gamma   90.00
#
_symmetry.space_group_name_H-M   'P 1'
#
loop_
_entity.id
_entity.type
_entity.pdbx_description
1 polymer ?
#
loop_
_entity_poly.entity_id
_entity_poly.type
_entity_poly.pdbx_seq_one_letter_code
_entity_poly.pdbx_strand_id
1 'polypeptide(L)'
;MAKQLYDYWFVQFDFPDENGRPYKSSGGEMVWNEKLKRKIPASWENKNIEDIADVYNGATPSTIKEQNYGGDIVWITPKDLSDQKQKFVYQGERNISQAGYNSCSTHLLPPNTILMSSRAPIGLLSIGKTELCTNQGFKSFVPKAENISTYLYYYLNIHIKQIEQLGTGTTFKEVSREDVLKFPILKPSDAILDLWKKQVSALNNKQFVIQKENEFLTKQRDKLLPLLMNGQVSVNSDLSHD
;
A
#
# COMPACT_ATOMS: atom_id res chain seq x y z
N MET A 1 -16.26 -0.30 1.04
CA MET A 1 -16.63 -1.32 0.02
C MET A 1 -15.52 -2.35 -0.19
N ALA A 2 -14.34 -2.05 -0.78
CA ALA A 2 -13.30 -3.07 -1.03
C ALA A 2 -12.77 -3.76 0.25
N LYS A 3 -12.61 -3.04 1.38
CA LYS A 3 -12.25 -3.66 2.67
C LYS A 3 -13.33 -4.62 3.17
N GLN A 4 -14.61 -4.26 3.07
CA GLN A 4 -15.71 -5.14 3.48
C GLN A 4 -15.76 -6.41 2.64
N LEU A 5 -15.52 -6.28 1.31
CA LEU A 5 -15.42 -7.44 0.42
C LEU A 5 -14.21 -8.31 0.77
N TYR A 6 -13.06 -7.70 1.13
CA TYR A 6 -11.91 -8.44 1.64
C TYR A 6 -12.25 -9.21 2.92
N ASP A 7 -12.89 -8.57 3.89
CA ASP A 7 -13.30 -9.20 5.14
C ASP A 7 -14.25 -10.38 4.87
N TYR A 8 -15.17 -10.23 3.93
CA TYR A 8 -16.13 -11.28 3.54
C TYR A 8 -15.42 -12.47 2.88
N TRP A 9 -14.51 -12.22 1.94
CA TRP A 9 -13.83 -13.30 1.22
C TRP A 9 -12.72 -13.98 2.02
N PHE A 10 -11.90 -13.21 2.71
CA PHE A 10 -10.63 -13.71 3.26
C PHE A 10 -10.60 -13.81 4.79
N VAL A 11 -11.52 -13.15 5.47
CA VAL A 11 -11.66 -13.29 6.93
C VAL A 11 -12.81 -14.23 7.29
N GLN A 12 -13.96 -14.09 6.61
CA GLN A 12 -15.13 -14.95 6.81
C GLN A 12 -15.08 -16.22 5.94
N PHE A 13 -14.27 -16.24 4.87
CA PHE A 13 -14.12 -17.32 3.89
C PHE A 13 -15.33 -17.57 3.01
N ASP A 14 -16.15 -16.53 2.79
CA ASP A 14 -17.31 -16.58 1.90
C ASP A 14 -16.99 -15.99 0.50
N PHE A 15 -15.81 -16.32 -0.03
CA PHE A 15 -15.49 -16.09 -1.44
C PHE A 15 -16.38 -16.96 -2.34
N PRO A 16 -16.61 -16.58 -3.62
CA PRO A 16 -17.45 -17.35 -4.52
C PRO A 16 -16.87 -18.74 -4.81
N ASP A 17 -17.67 -19.79 -4.64
CA ASP A 17 -17.39 -21.15 -5.09
C ASP A 17 -17.53 -21.26 -6.62
N GLU A 18 -17.37 -22.46 -7.18
CA GLU A 18 -17.52 -22.74 -8.61
C GLU A 18 -18.91 -22.37 -9.18
N ASN A 19 -19.92 -22.32 -8.33
CA ASN A 19 -21.31 -21.95 -8.67
C ASN A 19 -21.62 -20.47 -8.31
N GLY A 20 -20.62 -19.69 -7.87
CA GLY A 20 -20.77 -18.31 -7.45
C GLY A 20 -21.43 -18.14 -6.07
N ARG A 21 -21.60 -19.20 -5.28
CA ARG A 21 -22.19 -19.16 -3.94
C ARG A 21 -21.09 -18.88 -2.88
N PRO A 22 -21.45 -18.31 -1.71
CA PRO A 22 -20.50 -18.11 -0.61
C PRO A 22 -19.88 -19.44 -0.16
N TYR A 23 -18.57 -19.59 -0.24
CA TYR A 23 -17.89 -20.88 -0.04
C TYR A 23 -18.19 -21.52 1.31
N LYS A 24 -17.85 -20.87 2.41
CA LYS A 24 -18.04 -21.42 3.76
C LYS A 24 -19.50 -21.60 4.11
N SER A 25 -20.35 -20.58 3.86
CA SER A 25 -21.76 -20.61 4.18
C SER A 25 -22.56 -21.62 3.36
N SER A 26 -22.05 -22.04 2.20
CA SER A 26 -22.64 -23.08 1.34
C SER A 26 -22.06 -24.49 1.61
N GLY A 27 -21.28 -24.66 2.68
CA GLY A 27 -20.76 -25.97 3.08
C GLY A 27 -19.41 -26.32 2.44
N GLY A 28 -18.64 -25.33 1.99
CA GLY A 28 -17.27 -25.54 1.49
C GLY A 28 -16.37 -26.25 2.49
N GLU A 29 -15.47 -27.10 2.00
CA GLU A 29 -14.61 -27.92 2.84
C GLU A 29 -13.65 -27.08 3.66
N MET A 30 -13.67 -27.25 4.98
CA MET A 30 -12.88 -26.50 5.95
C MET A 30 -12.01 -27.45 6.78
N VAL A 31 -10.70 -27.20 6.85
CA VAL A 31 -9.74 -27.97 7.63
C VAL A 31 -9.25 -27.17 8.84
N TRP A 32 -8.90 -27.86 9.91
CA TRP A 32 -8.32 -27.21 11.09
C TRP A 32 -6.86 -26.79 10.84
N ASN A 33 -6.56 -25.54 11.14
CA ASN A 33 -5.21 -24.99 11.03
C ASN A 33 -4.60 -24.79 12.43
N GLU A 34 -3.59 -25.59 12.74
CA GLU A 34 -2.95 -25.57 14.06
C GLU A 34 -2.22 -24.25 14.36
N LYS A 35 -1.63 -23.59 13.34
CA LYS A 35 -0.92 -22.33 13.53
C LYS A 35 -1.87 -21.17 13.81
N LEU A 36 -2.99 -21.13 13.09
CA LEU A 36 -3.98 -20.05 13.21
C LEU A 36 -5.07 -20.34 14.24
N LYS A 37 -5.09 -21.56 14.83
CA LYS A 37 -6.11 -22.03 15.79
C LYS A 37 -7.55 -21.78 15.31
N ARG A 38 -7.78 -22.01 14.01
CA ARG A 38 -9.09 -21.84 13.35
C ARG A 38 -9.22 -22.73 12.14
N LYS A 39 -10.47 -22.96 11.72
CA LYS A 39 -10.74 -23.62 10.45
C LYS A 39 -10.46 -22.67 9.28
N ILE A 40 -9.84 -23.19 8.23
CA ILE A 40 -9.53 -22.48 6.97
C ILE A 40 -10.04 -23.32 5.79
N PRO A 41 -10.26 -22.73 4.60
CA PRO A 41 -10.59 -23.50 3.40
C PRO A 41 -9.50 -24.54 3.10
N ALA A 42 -9.91 -25.76 2.74
CA ALA A 42 -8.99 -26.88 2.51
C ALA A 42 -7.95 -26.61 1.40
N SER A 43 -8.31 -25.80 0.41
CA SER A 43 -7.46 -25.43 -0.72
C SER A 43 -6.47 -24.30 -0.45
N TRP A 44 -6.48 -23.72 0.77
CA TRP A 44 -5.59 -22.60 1.10
C TRP A 44 -4.32 -23.07 1.78
N GLU A 45 -3.21 -22.39 1.50
CA GLU A 45 -1.89 -22.78 1.96
C GLU A 45 -1.35 -21.83 3.04
N ASN A 46 -0.71 -22.43 4.06
CA ASN A 46 0.12 -21.66 4.98
C ASN A 46 1.45 -21.34 4.32
N LYS A 47 1.72 -20.07 4.14
CA LYS A 47 2.96 -19.54 3.58
C LYS A 47 3.55 -18.49 4.54
N ASN A 48 4.72 -17.98 4.20
CA ASN A 48 5.29 -16.77 4.76
C ASN A 48 5.27 -15.67 3.70
N ILE A 49 5.48 -14.42 4.11
CA ILE A 49 5.56 -13.29 3.17
C ILE A 49 6.61 -13.53 2.09
N GLU A 50 7.77 -14.12 2.45
CA GLU A 50 8.85 -14.43 1.51
C GLU A 50 8.44 -15.37 0.36
N ASP A 51 7.40 -16.16 0.54
CA ASP A 51 6.90 -17.07 -0.50
C ASP A 51 6.14 -16.32 -1.59
N ILE A 52 5.55 -15.16 -1.27
CA ILE A 52 4.63 -14.43 -2.16
C ILE A 52 5.10 -13.02 -2.55
N ALA A 53 6.08 -12.47 -1.86
CA ALA A 53 6.64 -11.15 -2.14
C ALA A 53 8.11 -11.08 -1.77
N ASP A 54 8.88 -10.31 -2.54
CA ASP A 54 10.20 -9.89 -2.15
C ASP A 54 10.12 -8.62 -1.29
N VAL A 55 10.96 -8.50 -0.27
CA VAL A 55 10.94 -7.35 0.64
C VAL A 55 12.25 -6.59 0.52
N TYR A 56 12.14 -5.29 0.25
CA TYR A 56 13.28 -4.38 0.11
C TYR A 56 13.30 -3.34 1.21
N ASN A 57 14.50 -3.01 1.70
CA ASN A 57 14.73 -1.82 2.50
C ASN A 57 14.98 -0.64 1.57
N GLY A 58 14.55 0.54 1.98
CA GLY A 58 14.94 1.77 1.32
C GLY A 58 16.22 2.36 1.92
N ALA A 59 16.70 3.44 1.32
CA ALA A 59 17.85 4.20 1.80
C ALA A 59 17.70 5.70 1.52
N THR A 60 18.48 6.51 2.26
CA THR A 60 18.49 7.96 2.11
C THR A 60 19.83 8.39 1.53
N PRO A 61 19.85 9.04 0.36
CA PRO A 61 21.04 9.69 -0.15
C PRO A 61 21.54 10.77 0.82
N SER A 62 22.84 11.04 0.83
CA SER A 62 23.39 12.10 1.68
C SER A 62 22.70 13.44 1.40
N THR A 63 22.15 14.05 2.44
CA THR A 63 21.45 15.34 2.36
C THR A 63 22.39 16.55 2.23
N ILE A 64 23.69 16.36 2.52
CA ILE A 64 24.72 17.40 2.36
C ILE A 64 24.98 17.68 0.88
N LYS A 65 24.79 16.66 0.02
CA LYS A 65 25.03 16.77 -1.42
C LYS A 65 23.73 17.14 -2.13
N GLU A 66 23.52 18.41 -2.41
CA GLU A 66 22.31 18.90 -3.08
C GLU A 66 22.05 18.21 -4.43
N GLN A 67 23.11 17.86 -5.16
CA GLN A 67 23.02 17.13 -6.43
C GLN A 67 22.34 15.76 -6.34
N ASN A 68 22.17 15.20 -5.14
CA ASN A 68 21.46 13.94 -4.93
C ASN A 68 19.94 14.09 -5.08
N TYR A 69 19.42 15.29 -5.11
CA TYR A 69 17.99 15.60 -5.06
C TYR A 69 17.56 16.43 -6.27
N GLY A 70 16.24 16.62 -6.44
CA GLY A 70 15.67 17.46 -7.50
C GLY A 70 15.63 16.81 -8.89
N GLY A 71 15.85 15.48 -8.98
CA GLY A 71 15.73 14.72 -10.23
C GLY A 71 14.33 14.13 -10.45
N ASP A 72 14.26 13.17 -11.37
CA ASP A 72 12.99 12.59 -11.83
C ASP A 72 12.61 11.30 -11.09
N ILE A 73 13.49 10.74 -10.24
CA ILE A 73 13.21 9.50 -9.52
C ILE A 73 12.36 9.80 -8.30
N VAL A 74 11.15 9.30 -8.30
CA VAL A 74 10.22 9.43 -7.16
C VAL A 74 10.82 8.75 -5.94
N TRP A 75 10.90 9.48 -4.83
CA TRP A 75 11.44 8.99 -3.58
C TRP A 75 10.48 9.29 -2.43
N ILE A 76 10.04 8.23 -1.75
CA ILE A 76 8.98 8.29 -0.75
C ILE A 76 9.55 8.13 0.65
N THR A 77 9.03 8.91 1.58
CA THR A 77 9.33 8.86 3.01
C THR A 77 8.07 8.54 3.84
N PRO A 78 8.18 8.05 5.09
CA PRO A 78 7.02 7.86 5.95
C PRO A 78 6.22 9.15 6.18
N LYS A 79 6.87 10.33 6.11
CA LYS A 79 6.18 11.62 6.19
C LYS A 79 5.18 11.78 5.05
N ASP A 80 5.57 11.45 3.81
CA ASP A 80 4.66 11.55 2.66
C ASP A 80 3.39 10.72 2.86
N LEU A 81 3.51 9.50 3.42
CA LEU A 81 2.36 8.65 3.72
C LEU A 81 1.52 9.20 4.88
N SER A 82 2.17 9.76 5.91
CA SER A 82 1.50 10.37 7.06
C SER A 82 0.69 11.59 6.68
N ASP A 83 1.23 12.42 5.77
CA ASP A 83 0.61 13.66 5.33
C ASP A 83 -0.59 13.41 4.40
N GLN A 84 -0.41 12.52 3.40
CA GLN A 84 -1.46 12.25 2.43
C GLN A 84 -2.57 11.31 2.93
N LYS A 85 -2.26 10.35 3.80
CA LYS A 85 -3.19 9.34 4.36
C LYS A 85 -4.01 8.59 3.30
N GLN A 86 -3.44 8.39 2.10
CA GLN A 86 -4.11 7.80 0.96
C GLN A 86 -3.65 6.34 0.73
N LYS A 87 -4.54 5.56 0.12
CA LYS A 87 -4.22 4.18 -0.26
C LYS A 87 -3.12 4.08 -1.32
N PHE A 88 -3.06 5.05 -2.22
CA PHE A 88 -2.12 5.05 -3.34
C PHE A 88 -1.12 6.18 -3.21
N VAL A 89 0.14 5.90 -3.57
CA VAL A 89 1.21 6.89 -3.65
C VAL A 89 1.87 6.82 -5.03
N TYR A 90 2.17 7.97 -5.62
CA TYR A 90 2.80 8.08 -6.93
C TYR A 90 3.77 9.26 -7.03
N GLN A 91 3.86 10.06 -5.98
CA GLN A 91 4.81 11.18 -5.83
C GLN A 91 5.09 11.39 -4.34
N GLY A 92 6.28 11.89 -4.03
CA GLY A 92 6.67 12.36 -2.70
C GLY A 92 6.83 13.87 -2.69
N GLU A 93 7.15 14.42 -1.53
CA GLU A 93 7.51 15.83 -1.38
C GLU A 93 8.81 16.15 -2.16
N ARG A 94 9.70 15.17 -2.28
CA ARG A 94 11.04 15.37 -2.82
C ARG A 94 11.50 14.18 -3.66
N ASN A 95 11.92 14.43 -4.89
CA ASN A 95 12.54 13.41 -5.74
C ASN A 95 14.07 13.34 -5.53
N ILE A 96 14.67 12.23 -5.93
CA ILE A 96 16.13 12.08 -5.99
C ILE A 96 16.60 12.08 -7.45
N SER A 97 17.85 12.48 -7.65
CA SER A 97 18.52 12.44 -8.94
C SER A 97 19.12 11.04 -9.20
N GLN A 98 19.63 10.81 -10.41
CA GLN A 98 20.39 9.60 -10.72
C GLN A 98 21.67 9.50 -9.86
N ALA A 99 22.29 10.64 -9.54
CA ALA A 99 23.43 10.68 -8.63
C ALA A 99 23.03 10.27 -7.21
N GLY A 100 21.86 10.75 -6.73
CA GLY A 100 21.30 10.34 -5.46
C GLY A 100 20.97 8.84 -5.41
N TYR A 101 20.34 8.32 -6.44
CA TYR A 101 20.06 6.89 -6.57
C TYR A 101 21.33 6.03 -6.49
N ASN A 102 22.36 6.40 -7.24
CA ASN A 102 23.63 5.65 -7.29
C ASN A 102 24.48 5.81 -6.00
N SER A 103 24.16 6.79 -5.16
CA SER A 103 24.92 7.10 -3.93
C SER A 103 24.51 6.29 -2.71
N CYS A 104 23.44 5.53 -2.76
CA CYS A 104 22.92 4.77 -1.63
C CYS A 104 22.31 3.44 -2.08
N SER A 105 21.95 2.59 -1.11
CA SER A 105 21.39 1.25 -1.35
C SER A 105 19.88 1.23 -1.50
N THR A 106 19.28 2.31 -1.99
CA THR A 106 17.84 2.29 -2.33
C THR A 106 17.60 1.50 -3.60
N HIS A 107 16.37 1.00 -3.76
CA HIS A 107 15.98 0.17 -4.91
C HIS A 107 14.88 0.89 -5.68
N LEU A 108 14.95 0.86 -7.00
CA LEU A 108 13.85 1.28 -7.86
C LEU A 108 12.80 0.15 -7.88
N LEU A 109 11.66 0.42 -7.28
CA LEU A 109 10.60 -0.54 -7.04
C LEU A 109 9.52 -0.38 -8.13
N PRO A 110 8.98 -1.48 -8.68
CA PRO A 110 7.97 -1.42 -9.73
C PRO A 110 6.61 -0.92 -9.21
N PRO A 111 5.73 -0.46 -10.11
CA PRO A 111 4.33 -0.16 -9.75
C PRO A 111 3.64 -1.35 -9.06
N ASN A 112 2.67 -1.04 -8.20
CA ASN A 112 1.93 -1.97 -7.35
C ASN A 112 2.74 -2.61 -6.21
N THR A 113 3.95 -2.12 -5.93
CA THR A 113 4.69 -2.40 -4.68
C THR A 113 3.90 -1.87 -3.48
N ILE A 114 3.79 -2.66 -2.42
CA ILE A 114 3.19 -2.23 -1.15
C ILE A 114 4.29 -1.64 -0.27
N LEU A 115 4.09 -0.41 0.16
CA LEU A 115 4.98 0.30 1.07
C LEU A 115 4.41 0.23 2.49
N MET A 116 5.23 -0.20 3.44
CA MET A 116 4.89 -0.21 4.87
C MET A 116 5.98 0.52 5.64
N SER A 117 5.60 1.54 6.41
CA SER A 117 6.55 2.15 7.33
C SER A 117 6.95 1.15 8.41
N SER A 118 8.25 1.00 8.66
CA SER A 118 8.82 0.06 9.62
C SER A 118 9.16 0.70 10.95
N ARG A 119 9.06 2.02 11.07
CA ARG A 119 9.34 2.78 12.30
C ARG A 119 8.59 4.12 12.31
N ALA A 120 8.28 4.63 13.47
CA ALA A 120 7.83 5.98 13.88
C ALA A 120 6.85 6.71 12.93
N PRO A 121 5.62 6.30 12.72
CA PRO A 121 4.95 5.12 13.25
C PRO A 121 5.15 3.89 12.36
N ILE A 122 5.06 2.70 12.94
CA ILE A 122 5.01 1.44 12.20
C ILE A 122 3.62 1.30 11.59
N GLY A 123 3.54 0.83 10.32
CA GLY A 123 2.29 0.37 9.73
C GLY A 123 1.52 1.39 8.90
N LEU A 124 2.14 2.53 8.53
CA LEU A 124 1.57 3.32 7.44
C LEU A 124 1.70 2.51 6.15
N LEU A 125 0.57 2.26 5.48
CA LEU A 125 0.50 1.42 4.29
C LEU A 125 0.03 2.22 3.08
N SER A 126 0.70 2.02 1.95
CA SER A 126 0.28 2.55 0.65
C SER A 126 0.71 1.62 -0.48
N ILE A 127 0.09 1.75 -1.65
CA ILE A 127 0.45 1.03 -2.88
C ILE A 127 1.09 2.03 -3.84
N GLY A 128 2.34 1.79 -4.25
CA GLY A 128 3.02 2.57 -5.28
C GLY A 128 2.33 2.43 -6.63
N LYS A 129 2.06 3.56 -7.30
CA LYS A 129 1.40 3.58 -8.63
C LYS A 129 2.35 3.93 -9.76
N THR A 130 3.59 4.23 -9.45
CA THR A 130 4.67 4.46 -10.39
C THR A 130 5.91 3.72 -9.92
N GLU A 131 6.96 3.67 -10.73
CA GLU A 131 8.27 3.31 -10.24
C GLU A 131 8.73 4.32 -9.22
N LEU A 132 9.28 3.86 -8.09
CA LEU A 132 9.69 4.70 -6.99
C LEU A 132 10.78 4.06 -6.13
N CYS A 133 11.48 4.91 -5.39
CA CYS A 133 12.39 4.52 -4.33
C CYS A 133 11.79 4.89 -2.96
N THR A 134 12.34 4.32 -1.89
CA THR A 134 11.94 4.64 -0.51
C THR A 134 13.17 4.95 0.36
N ASN A 135 12.93 5.66 1.46
CA ASN A 135 13.96 5.82 2.48
C ASN A 135 14.04 4.57 3.39
N GLN A 136 15.01 4.53 4.31
CA GLN A 136 15.23 3.41 5.24
C GLN A 136 14.08 3.15 6.22
N GLY A 137 13.10 4.04 6.31
CA GLY A 137 11.91 3.87 7.16
C GLY A 137 10.86 2.93 6.61
N PHE A 138 11.13 2.26 5.48
CA PHE A 138 10.19 1.34 4.85
C PHE A 138 10.67 -0.10 4.80
N LYS A 139 9.70 -1.01 4.80
CA LYS A 139 9.78 -2.35 4.23
C LYS A 139 8.83 -2.35 3.03
N SER A 140 9.39 -2.52 1.84
CA SER A 140 8.67 -2.42 0.57
C SER A 140 8.48 -3.81 0.00
N PHE A 141 7.23 -4.23 -0.20
CA PHE A 141 6.87 -5.56 -0.67
C PHE A 141 6.61 -5.52 -2.16
N VAL A 142 7.43 -6.21 -2.93
CA VAL A 142 7.23 -6.43 -4.37
C VAL A 142 6.55 -7.78 -4.56
N PRO A 143 5.26 -7.82 -4.92
CA PRO A 143 4.55 -9.07 -5.12
C PRO A 143 5.16 -9.91 -6.24
N LYS A 144 5.31 -11.23 -6.04
CA LYS A 144 5.82 -12.16 -7.05
C LYS A 144 4.82 -12.46 -8.17
N ALA A 145 3.55 -12.09 -7.98
CA ALA A 145 2.50 -12.17 -8.99
C ALA A 145 1.56 -10.98 -8.88
N GLU A 146 1.01 -10.53 -10.01
CA GLU A 146 0.17 -9.33 -10.07
C GLU A 146 -1.14 -9.43 -9.27
N ASN A 147 -1.69 -10.65 -9.12
CA ASN A 147 -2.94 -10.89 -8.40
C ASN A 147 -2.77 -10.81 -6.87
N ILE A 148 -1.51 -10.80 -6.39
CA ILE A 148 -1.19 -10.76 -4.96
C ILE A 148 -1.24 -9.35 -4.37
N SER A 149 -0.89 -8.31 -5.14
CA SER A 149 -0.69 -6.96 -4.62
C SER A 149 -1.83 -6.45 -3.75
N THR A 150 -3.05 -6.44 -4.26
CA THR A 150 -4.23 -5.96 -3.50
C THR A 150 -4.61 -6.87 -2.34
N TYR A 151 -4.45 -8.17 -2.49
CA TYR A 151 -4.65 -9.12 -1.39
C TYR A 151 -3.67 -8.84 -0.26
N LEU A 152 -2.37 -8.77 -0.56
CA LEU A 152 -1.31 -8.51 0.40
C LEU A 152 -1.49 -7.16 1.11
N TYR A 153 -1.90 -6.10 0.38
CA TYR A 153 -2.19 -4.80 1.00
C TYR A 153 -3.23 -4.91 2.12
N TYR A 154 -4.37 -5.56 1.86
CA TYR A 154 -5.40 -5.73 2.89
C TYR A 154 -4.99 -6.71 3.98
N TYR A 155 -4.23 -7.74 3.62
CA TYR A 155 -3.66 -8.68 4.59
C TYR A 155 -2.78 -7.95 5.60
N LEU A 156 -1.81 -7.18 5.14
CA LEU A 156 -0.94 -6.38 6.00
C LEU A 156 -1.76 -5.39 6.84
N ASN A 157 -2.75 -4.73 6.22
CA ASN A 157 -3.59 -3.74 6.90
C ASN A 157 -4.31 -4.30 8.14
N ILE A 158 -4.88 -5.50 8.04
CA ILE A 158 -5.57 -6.13 9.19
C ILE A 158 -4.61 -6.72 10.24
N HIS A 159 -3.36 -7.00 9.86
CA HIS A 159 -2.35 -7.58 10.76
C HIS A 159 -1.33 -6.55 11.27
N ILE A 160 -1.54 -5.27 11.02
CA ILE A 160 -0.60 -4.20 11.42
C ILE A 160 -0.23 -4.27 12.90
N LYS A 161 -1.20 -4.48 13.79
CA LYS A 161 -0.95 -4.59 15.24
C LYS A 161 -0.03 -5.76 15.60
N GLN A 162 -0.15 -6.88 14.88
CA GLN A 162 0.71 -8.06 15.08
C GLN A 162 2.12 -7.80 14.54
N ILE A 163 2.23 -7.14 13.38
CA ILE A 163 3.50 -6.74 12.79
C ILE A 163 4.20 -5.71 13.68
N GLU A 164 3.49 -4.76 14.24
CA GLU A 164 4.01 -3.77 15.18
C GLU A 164 4.61 -4.42 16.46
N GLN A 165 4.04 -5.53 16.91
CA GLN A 165 4.56 -6.30 18.05
C GLN A 165 5.90 -6.99 17.76
N LEU A 166 6.24 -7.22 16.48
CA LEU A 166 7.55 -7.74 16.09
C LEU A 166 8.65 -6.68 16.20
N GLY A 167 8.27 -5.42 16.29
CA GLY A 167 9.22 -4.30 16.39
C GLY A 167 10.07 -4.40 17.65
N THR A 168 11.37 -4.33 17.48
CA THR A 168 12.38 -4.34 18.54
C THR A 168 12.97 -2.94 18.74
N GLY A 169 13.51 -2.68 19.92
CA GLY A 169 14.10 -1.40 20.30
C GLY A 169 13.38 -0.74 21.49
N THR A 170 14.16 -0.15 22.40
CA THR A 170 13.64 0.47 23.63
C THR A 170 13.13 1.89 23.40
N THR A 171 13.83 2.68 22.59
CA THR A 171 13.49 4.09 22.33
C THR A 171 12.77 4.26 20.99
N PHE A 172 13.22 3.54 19.97
CA PHE A 172 12.60 3.56 18.64
C PHE A 172 12.39 2.12 18.16
N LYS A 173 11.13 1.69 18.20
CA LYS A 173 10.77 0.38 17.66
C LYS A 173 10.92 0.38 16.14
N GLU A 174 11.58 -0.65 15.61
CA GLU A 174 11.65 -0.93 14.19
C GLU A 174 11.38 -2.41 13.93
N VAL A 175 10.58 -2.69 12.91
CA VAL A 175 10.36 -4.06 12.43
C VAL A 175 11.45 -4.43 11.45
N SER A 176 12.13 -5.55 11.70
CA SER A 176 13.21 -6.02 10.82
C SER A 176 12.66 -6.61 9.50
N ARG A 177 13.53 -6.66 8.49
CA ARG A 177 13.19 -7.31 7.22
C ARG A 177 12.95 -8.80 7.40
N GLU A 178 13.77 -9.45 8.21
CA GLU A 178 13.71 -10.88 8.50
C GLU A 178 12.40 -11.27 9.20
N ASP A 179 11.96 -10.48 10.17
CA ASP A 179 10.68 -10.72 10.86
C ASP A 179 9.50 -10.59 9.92
N VAL A 180 9.53 -9.60 9.04
CA VAL A 180 8.48 -9.40 8.04
C VAL A 180 8.47 -10.54 7.01
N LEU A 181 9.63 -10.99 6.52
CA LEU A 181 9.71 -12.11 5.58
C LEU A 181 9.12 -13.39 6.15
N LYS A 182 9.37 -13.67 7.43
CA LYS A 182 8.87 -14.85 8.14
C LYS A 182 7.44 -14.68 8.66
N PHE A 183 6.83 -13.51 8.50
CA PHE A 183 5.46 -13.30 8.96
C PHE A 183 4.50 -14.23 8.20
N PRO A 184 3.69 -15.02 8.92
CA PRO A 184 2.83 -16.02 8.30
C PRO A 184 1.74 -15.35 7.46
N ILE A 185 1.39 -15.96 6.35
CA ILE A 185 0.28 -15.56 5.51
C ILE A 185 -0.50 -16.77 5.01
N LEU A 186 -1.81 -16.64 4.96
CA LEU A 186 -2.68 -17.63 4.39
C LEU A 186 -2.91 -17.33 2.91
N LYS A 187 -2.29 -18.11 2.02
CA LYS A 187 -2.39 -17.90 0.57
C LYS A 187 -3.63 -18.60 0.01
N PRO A 188 -4.61 -17.86 -0.56
CA PRO A 188 -5.68 -18.44 -1.35
C PRO A 188 -5.16 -19.08 -2.63
N SER A 189 -5.99 -19.89 -3.30
CA SER A 189 -5.68 -20.39 -4.65
C SER A 189 -5.56 -19.20 -5.64
N ASP A 190 -4.75 -19.38 -6.68
CA ASP A 190 -4.53 -18.32 -7.67
C ASP A 190 -5.84 -17.93 -8.38
N ALA A 191 -6.75 -18.89 -8.60
CA ALA A 191 -8.07 -18.61 -9.16
C ALA A 191 -8.89 -17.62 -8.31
N ILE A 192 -8.86 -17.76 -6.98
CA ILE A 192 -9.55 -16.83 -6.06
C ILE A 192 -8.85 -15.47 -6.03
N LEU A 193 -7.52 -15.44 -6.10
CA LEU A 193 -6.75 -14.19 -6.18
C LEU A 193 -7.04 -13.44 -7.50
N ASP A 194 -7.20 -14.15 -8.62
CA ASP A 194 -7.56 -13.55 -9.90
C ASP A 194 -8.98 -12.99 -9.90
N LEU A 195 -9.93 -13.72 -9.34
CA LEU A 195 -11.30 -13.23 -9.13
C LEU A 195 -11.30 -11.98 -8.23
N TRP A 196 -10.55 -12.02 -7.15
CA TRP A 196 -10.37 -10.86 -6.26
C TRP A 196 -9.81 -9.65 -7.00
N LYS A 197 -8.70 -9.82 -7.72
CA LYS A 197 -8.09 -8.78 -8.54
C LYS A 197 -9.11 -8.17 -9.50
N LYS A 198 -9.88 -9.01 -10.21
CA LYS A 198 -10.92 -8.56 -11.15
C LYS A 198 -12.00 -7.72 -10.45
N GLN A 199 -12.50 -8.16 -9.30
CA GLN A 199 -13.55 -7.45 -8.55
C GLN A 199 -13.09 -6.10 -8.01
N VAL A 200 -11.84 -6.01 -7.54
CA VAL A 200 -11.38 -4.77 -6.89
C VAL A 200 -10.67 -3.80 -7.82
N SER A 201 -10.27 -4.23 -9.03
CA SER A 201 -9.51 -3.39 -9.96
C SER A 201 -10.28 -2.12 -10.35
N ALA A 202 -11.56 -2.25 -10.70
CA ALA A 202 -12.39 -1.11 -11.06
C ALA A 202 -12.54 -0.11 -9.90
N LEU A 203 -12.73 -0.62 -8.67
CA LEU A 203 -12.82 0.20 -7.45
C LEU A 203 -11.51 0.91 -7.17
N ASN A 204 -10.38 0.20 -7.29
CA ASN A 204 -9.05 0.76 -7.08
C ASN A 204 -8.71 1.83 -8.10
N ASN A 205 -9.02 1.59 -9.38
CA ASN A 205 -8.78 2.58 -10.44
C ASN A 205 -9.63 3.83 -10.22
N LYS A 206 -10.92 3.67 -9.91
CA LYS A 206 -11.80 4.80 -9.61
C LYS A 206 -11.31 5.58 -8.39
N GLN A 207 -10.91 4.89 -7.31
CA GLN A 207 -10.35 5.52 -6.12
C GLN A 207 -9.07 6.32 -6.45
N PHE A 208 -8.18 5.76 -7.28
CA PHE A 208 -6.94 6.44 -7.66
C PHE A 208 -7.20 7.69 -8.52
N VAL A 209 -8.15 7.61 -9.47
CA VAL A 209 -8.55 8.79 -10.28
C VAL A 209 -9.11 9.89 -9.38
N ILE A 210 -10.06 9.55 -8.50
CA ILE A 210 -10.65 10.52 -7.55
C ILE A 210 -9.58 11.11 -6.62
N GLN A 211 -8.62 10.30 -6.16
CA GLN A 211 -7.51 10.80 -5.35
C GLN A 211 -6.71 11.87 -6.09
N LYS A 212 -6.33 11.61 -7.36
CA LYS A 212 -5.59 12.58 -8.19
C LYS A 212 -6.39 13.86 -8.43
N GLU A 213 -7.69 13.73 -8.69
CA GLU A 213 -8.58 14.87 -8.87
C GLU A 213 -8.69 15.71 -7.59
N ASN A 214 -8.87 15.08 -6.44
CA ASN A 214 -8.89 15.76 -5.14
C ASN A 214 -7.58 16.51 -4.85
N GLU A 215 -6.43 15.89 -5.15
CA GLU A 215 -5.13 16.54 -4.99
C GLU A 215 -4.99 17.76 -5.93
N PHE A 216 -5.44 17.63 -7.18
CA PHE A 216 -5.46 18.74 -8.13
C PHE A 216 -6.36 19.88 -7.64
N LEU A 217 -7.60 19.58 -7.25
CA LEU A 217 -8.56 20.56 -6.75
C LEU A 217 -8.06 21.25 -5.47
N THR A 218 -7.41 20.49 -4.58
CA THR A 218 -6.80 21.05 -3.37
C THR A 218 -5.70 22.05 -3.71
N LYS A 219 -4.79 21.71 -4.65
CA LYS A 219 -3.76 22.63 -5.12
C LYS A 219 -4.34 23.89 -5.79
N GLN A 220 -5.43 23.74 -6.55
CA GLN A 220 -6.14 24.88 -7.15
C GLN A 220 -6.73 25.78 -6.07
N ARG A 221 -7.44 25.22 -5.10
CA ARG A 221 -8.00 25.95 -3.97
C ARG A 221 -6.91 26.74 -3.23
N ASP A 222 -5.82 26.08 -2.88
CA ASP A 222 -4.74 26.68 -2.08
C ASP A 222 -4.02 27.80 -2.84
N LYS A 223 -3.99 27.73 -4.18
CA LYS A 223 -3.48 28.80 -5.04
C LYS A 223 -4.46 29.96 -5.17
N LEU A 224 -5.76 29.72 -5.31
CA LEU A 224 -6.77 30.73 -5.58
C LEU A 224 -7.24 31.44 -4.32
N LEU A 225 -7.33 30.73 -3.19
CA LEU A 225 -7.88 31.29 -1.95
C LEU A 225 -7.15 32.54 -1.47
N PRO A 226 -5.80 32.61 -1.45
CA PRO A 226 -5.09 33.86 -1.09
C PRO A 226 -5.36 35.00 -2.08
N LEU A 227 -5.51 34.72 -3.38
CA LEU A 227 -5.78 35.74 -4.40
C LEU A 227 -7.19 36.31 -4.24
N LEU A 228 -8.18 35.49 -3.92
CA LEU A 228 -9.54 35.90 -3.61
C LEU A 228 -9.59 36.75 -2.33
N MET A 229 -8.90 36.33 -1.28
CA MET A 229 -8.86 37.06 0.01
C MET A 229 -8.18 38.44 -0.12
N ASN A 230 -7.21 38.58 -1.03
CA ASN A 230 -6.50 39.80 -1.28
C ASN A 230 -7.18 40.70 -2.35
N GLY A 231 -8.35 40.29 -2.87
CA GLY A 231 -9.07 41.05 -3.91
C GLY A 231 -8.37 41.10 -5.26
N GLN A 232 -7.37 40.20 -5.50
CA GLN A 232 -6.62 40.15 -6.76
C GLN A 232 -7.37 39.40 -7.87
N VAL A 233 -8.38 38.62 -7.52
CA VAL A 233 -9.32 37.96 -8.44
C VAL A 233 -10.73 38.03 -7.85
N SER A 234 -11.75 38.03 -8.72
CA SER A 234 -13.17 37.96 -8.34
C SER A 234 -13.80 36.71 -8.93
N VAL A 235 -14.79 36.17 -8.24
CA VAL A 235 -15.64 35.11 -8.79
C VAL A 235 -16.70 35.74 -9.65
N ASN A 236 -16.78 35.38 -10.93
CA ASN A 236 -17.86 35.82 -11.79
C ASN A 236 -19.16 35.13 -11.38
N SER A 237 -20.16 35.90 -10.92
CA SER A 237 -21.45 35.37 -10.45
C SER A 237 -22.36 34.88 -11.60
N ASP A 238 -21.98 35.12 -12.85
CA ASP A 238 -22.81 34.79 -14.01
C ASP A 238 -22.74 33.32 -14.46
N LEU A 239 -21.98 32.46 -13.76
CA LEU A 239 -21.88 31.01 -14.05
C LEU A 239 -22.91 30.13 -13.31
N SER A 240 -23.92 30.74 -12.69
CA SER A 240 -24.92 29.99 -11.90
C SER A 240 -26.24 29.67 -12.62
N HIS A 241 -26.29 29.83 -13.96
CA HIS A 241 -27.48 29.50 -14.75
C HIS A 241 -27.07 28.75 -16.03
N ASP A 242 -26.89 27.39 -15.88
CA ASP A 242 -27.16 26.40 -16.90
C ASP A 242 -27.41 25.03 -16.24
#